data_dc9ec37f099893a6b594dc210b5dd7d1
#
_entry.id   dc9ec37f099893a6b594dc210b5dd7d1
#
_cell.length_a   1.000
_cell.length_b   1.000
_cell.length_c   1.000
_cell.angle_alpha   90.00
_cell.angle_beta   90.00
_cell.angle_gamma   90.00
#
_symmetry.space_group_name_H-M   'P 1'
#
loop_
_entity.id
_entity.type
_entity.pdbx_description
1 polymer ?
#
loop_
_entity_poly.entity_id
_entity_poly.type
_entity_poly.pdbx_seq_one_letter_code
_entity_poly.pdbx_strand_id
1 'polypeptide(L)'
;VLDKLRSKLVHFGPSMMSVPVKLAPFALKRQVLEQVLSWQFRQALADGELDFLEGRWLSIHVRDIGLLWYTSVVDGRLVVSPAAEADVSFSADASDLLMIAARKQDPDTLFFQRRLVIEGDTELGLYVKNLMDAIELEQMPKALRIMLLQLADFVEAGLKGPQKPEQTSVGEAC
;
A
#
# COMPACT_ATOMS: atom_id res chain seq x y z
N VAL A 1 10.25 18.73 19.72
CA VAL A 1 11.32 17.73 19.52
C VAL A 1 10.74 16.41 19.02
N LEU A 2 9.64 15.93 19.62
CA LEU A 2 8.95 14.67 19.23
C LEU A 2 8.43 14.70 17.79
N ASP A 3 7.87 15.83 17.32
CA ASP A 3 7.33 15.94 15.95
C ASP A 3 8.43 15.92 14.90
N LYS A 4 9.59 16.53 15.18
CA LYS A 4 10.77 16.47 14.30
C LYS A 4 11.37 15.05 14.24
N LEU A 5 11.34 14.32 15.35
CA LEU A 5 11.81 12.95 15.40
C LEU A 5 10.85 12.03 14.63
N ARG A 6 9.54 12.24 14.78
CA ARG A 6 8.48 11.51 14.10
C ARG A 6 8.54 11.72 12.58
N SER A 7 8.67 12.97 12.13
CA SER A 7 8.87 13.29 10.71
C SER A 7 10.11 12.61 10.13
N LYS A 8 11.24 12.67 10.84
CA LYS A 8 12.46 11.97 10.42
C LYS A 8 12.28 10.46 10.35
N LEU A 9 11.62 9.84 11.34
CA LEU A 9 11.35 8.40 11.34
C LEU A 9 10.47 7.99 10.16
N VAL A 10 9.47 8.79 9.80
CA VAL A 10 8.60 8.50 8.65
C VAL A 10 9.36 8.63 7.33
N HIS A 11 10.24 9.63 7.19
CA HIS A 11 11.04 9.79 5.97
C HIS A 11 12.21 8.81 5.86
N PHE A 12 12.84 8.43 6.98
CA PHE A 12 13.96 7.48 6.98
C PHE A 12 13.56 6.03 7.29
N GLY A 13 12.38 5.83 7.90
CA GLY A 13 11.86 4.50 8.24
C GLY A 13 11.84 3.52 7.07
N PRO A 14 11.30 3.89 5.89
CA PRO A 14 11.32 3.03 4.71
C PRO A 14 12.74 2.62 4.28
N SER A 15 13.70 3.54 4.35
CA SER A 15 15.10 3.23 4.02
C SER A 15 15.74 2.25 5.00
N MET A 16 15.42 2.32 6.29
CA MET A 16 15.90 1.37 7.29
C MET A 16 15.22 -0.01 7.15
N MET A 17 13.94 -0.04 6.78
CA MET A 17 13.20 -1.28 6.52
C MET A 17 13.59 -1.94 5.19
N SER A 18 14.09 -1.18 4.22
CA SER A 18 14.49 -1.70 2.92
C SER A 18 15.63 -2.71 3.00
N VAL A 19 16.54 -2.55 3.96
CA VAL A 19 17.70 -3.45 4.13
C VAL A 19 17.26 -4.88 4.50
N PRO A 20 16.50 -5.11 5.56
CA PRO A 20 16.03 -6.45 5.89
C PRO A 20 15.08 -7.03 4.82
N VAL A 21 14.24 -6.19 4.21
CA VAL A 21 13.35 -6.64 3.12
C VAL A 21 14.13 -7.07 1.89
N LYS A 22 15.18 -6.33 1.50
CA LYS A 22 16.04 -6.71 0.36
C LYS A 22 16.84 -7.96 0.63
N LEU A 23 17.34 -8.15 1.85
CA LEU A 23 18.16 -9.30 2.25
C LEU A 23 17.34 -10.57 2.48
N ALA A 24 16.05 -10.47 2.78
CA ALA A 24 15.19 -11.64 3.00
C ALA A 24 15.07 -12.49 1.73
N PRO A 25 15.22 -13.83 1.83
CA PRO A 25 15.02 -14.72 0.69
C PRO A 25 13.63 -14.56 0.09
N PHE A 26 13.53 -14.61 -1.24
CA PHE A 26 12.23 -14.46 -1.90
C PHE A 26 11.21 -15.52 -1.47
N ALA A 27 11.65 -16.73 -1.19
CA ALA A 27 10.78 -17.81 -0.69
C ALA A 27 10.01 -17.41 0.59
N LEU A 28 10.68 -16.71 1.52
CA LEU A 28 10.03 -16.20 2.73
C LEU A 28 9.06 -15.07 2.42
N LYS A 29 9.46 -14.13 1.57
CA LYS A 29 8.58 -13.03 1.11
C LYS A 29 7.33 -13.58 0.43
N ARG A 30 7.51 -14.54 -0.49
CA ARG A 30 6.43 -15.21 -1.20
C ARG A 30 5.43 -15.84 -0.24
N GLN A 31 5.90 -16.65 0.72
CA GLN A 31 5.02 -17.32 1.67
C GLN A 31 4.18 -16.32 2.49
N VAL A 32 4.81 -15.24 2.96
CA VAL A 32 4.11 -14.19 3.72
C VAL A 32 3.10 -13.46 2.83
N LEU A 33 3.48 -13.08 1.61
CA LEU A 33 2.61 -12.37 0.67
C LEU A 33 1.42 -13.25 0.27
N GLU A 34 1.64 -14.50 -0.13
CA GLU A 34 0.56 -15.44 -0.48
C GLU A 34 -0.41 -15.63 0.67
N GLN A 35 0.09 -15.76 1.90
CA GLN A 35 -0.76 -15.95 3.08
C GLN A 35 -1.58 -14.70 3.40
N VAL A 36 -0.95 -13.52 3.36
CA VAL A 36 -1.64 -12.24 3.64
C VAL A 36 -2.66 -11.93 2.55
N LEU A 37 -2.29 -12.06 1.28
CA LEU A 37 -3.18 -11.78 0.15
C LEU A 37 -4.35 -12.77 0.11
N SER A 38 -4.09 -14.07 0.25
CA SER A 38 -5.14 -15.09 0.26
C SER A 38 -6.10 -14.92 1.44
N TRP A 39 -5.59 -14.47 2.57
CA TRP A 39 -6.44 -14.18 3.72
C TRP A 39 -7.29 -12.92 3.50
N GLN A 40 -6.65 -11.83 3.01
CA GLN A 40 -7.33 -10.55 2.77
C GLN A 40 -8.41 -10.66 1.67
N PHE A 41 -8.11 -11.38 0.60
CA PHE A 41 -8.98 -11.52 -0.56
C PHE A 41 -9.74 -12.84 -0.59
N ARG A 42 -9.86 -13.54 0.53
CA ARG A 42 -10.54 -14.84 0.61
C ARG A 42 -11.98 -14.77 0.13
N GLN A 43 -12.72 -13.72 0.50
CA GLN A 43 -14.11 -13.54 0.09
C GLN A 43 -14.19 -13.25 -1.41
N ALA A 44 -13.38 -12.30 -1.89
CA ALA A 44 -13.31 -11.94 -3.29
C ALA A 44 -12.93 -13.13 -4.20
N LEU A 45 -12.01 -14.00 -3.72
CA LEU A 45 -11.69 -15.26 -4.41
C LEU A 45 -12.89 -16.21 -4.45
N ALA A 46 -13.62 -16.36 -3.35
CA ALA A 46 -14.79 -17.24 -3.27
C ALA A 46 -15.94 -16.75 -4.14
N ASP A 47 -16.11 -15.44 -4.27
CA ASP A 47 -17.18 -14.81 -5.04
C ASP A 47 -16.80 -14.61 -6.53
N GLY A 48 -15.58 -15.02 -6.95
CA GLY A 48 -15.09 -14.88 -8.33
C GLY A 48 -14.70 -13.46 -8.73
N GLU A 49 -14.60 -12.53 -7.78
CA GLU A 49 -14.26 -11.13 -8.06
C GLU A 49 -12.81 -10.96 -8.54
N LEU A 50 -11.97 -11.99 -8.38
CA LEU A 50 -10.58 -12.02 -8.82
C LEU A 50 -10.37 -12.84 -10.11
N ASP A 51 -11.43 -13.35 -10.73
CA ASP A 51 -11.34 -14.17 -11.94
C ASP A 51 -10.69 -13.41 -13.13
N PHE A 52 -10.73 -12.09 -13.11
CA PHE A 52 -10.05 -11.25 -14.10
C PHE A 52 -8.52 -11.38 -14.07
N LEU A 53 -7.95 -11.89 -12.96
CA LEU A 53 -6.51 -12.21 -12.83
C LEU A 53 -6.17 -13.64 -13.24
N GLU A 54 -7.14 -14.49 -13.60
CA GLU A 54 -6.86 -15.84 -14.04
C GLU A 54 -6.02 -15.81 -15.33
N GLY A 55 -4.81 -16.36 -15.26
CA GLY A 55 -3.86 -16.36 -16.35
C GLY A 55 -3.26 -15.00 -16.70
N ARG A 56 -3.49 -13.96 -15.92
CA ARG A 56 -2.91 -12.62 -16.06
C ARG A 56 -2.05 -12.25 -14.86
N TRP A 57 -1.02 -11.45 -15.10
CA TRP A 57 -0.06 -11.08 -14.06
C TRP A 57 -0.13 -9.60 -13.71
N LEU A 58 -0.31 -9.34 -12.42
CA LEU A 58 -0.20 -8.03 -11.81
C LEU A 58 1.17 -7.91 -11.12
N SER A 59 1.97 -6.90 -11.48
CA SER A 59 3.16 -6.55 -10.72
C SER A 59 2.85 -5.48 -9.67
N ILE A 60 3.41 -5.62 -8.49
CA ILE A 60 3.30 -4.65 -7.40
C ILE A 60 4.69 -4.25 -6.95
N HIS A 61 4.99 -2.97 -7.07
CA HIS A 61 6.28 -2.40 -6.74
C HIS A 61 6.16 -1.35 -5.62
N VAL A 62 6.66 -1.69 -4.45
CA VAL A 62 6.81 -0.75 -3.32
C VAL A 62 8.18 -0.10 -3.44
N ARG A 63 8.22 1.13 -3.99
CA ARG A 63 9.43 1.77 -4.50
C ARG A 63 10.46 2.08 -3.42
N ASP A 64 10.03 2.68 -2.32
CA ASP A 64 10.89 3.17 -1.24
C ASP A 64 11.59 2.06 -0.45
N ILE A 65 10.98 0.87 -0.36
CA ILE A 65 11.59 -0.32 0.27
C ILE A 65 12.17 -1.31 -0.74
N GLY A 66 11.98 -1.07 -2.05
CA GLY A 66 12.48 -1.93 -3.13
C GLY A 66 11.88 -3.33 -3.13
N LEU A 67 10.61 -3.46 -2.76
CA LEU A 67 9.87 -4.72 -2.78
C LEU A 67 9.07 -4.82 -4.07
N LEU A 68 9.40 -5.80 -4.90
CA LEU A 68 8.69 -6.11 -6.14
C LEU A 68 8.26 -7.57 -6.13
N TRP A 69 7.00 -7.82 -6.48
CA TRP A 69 6.49 -9.16 -6.72
C TRP A 69 5.41 -9.14 -7.80
N TYR A 70 5.10 -10.31 -8.31
CA TYR A 70 4.05 -10.54 -9.28
C TYR A 70 3.00 -11.44 -8.66
N THR A 71 1.72 -11.16 -8.93
CA THR A 71 0.63 -11.99 -8.45
C THR A 71 -0.35 -12.30 -9.58
N SER A 72 -0.95 -13.47 -9.52
CA SER A 72 -1.95 -13.97 -10.45
C SER A 72 -2.93 -14.86 -9.69
N VAL A 73 -4.00 -15.26 -10.35
CA VAL A 73 -4.89 -16.32 -9.87
C VAL A 73 -4.66 -17.56 -10.74
N VAL A 74 -4.49 -18.71 -10.12
CA VAL A 74 -4.35 -20.00 -10.79
C VAL A 74 -5.22 -21.01 -10.06
N ASP A 75 -6.14 -21.63 -10.77
CA ASP A 75 -7.10 -22.59 -10.19
C ASP A 75 -7.82 -22.02 -8.94
N GLY A 76 -8.27 -20.77 -9.01
CA GLY A 76 -8.96 -20.07 -7.91
C GLY A 76 -8.09 -19.77 -6.70
N ARG A 77 -6.76 -19.75 -6.84
CA ARG A 77 -5.81 -19.44 -5.75
C ARG A 77 -4.88 -18.32 -6.15
N LEU A 78 -4.63 -17.40 -5.23
CA LEU A 78 -3.60 -16.39 -5.40
C LEU A 78 -2.22 -17.05 -5.34
N VAL A 79 -1.41 -16.74 -6.35
CA VAL A 79 0.00 -17.16 -6.44
C VAL A 79 0.91 -15.95 -6.53
N VAL A 80 2.10 -16.05 -5.96
CA VAL A 80 3.12 -14.99 -5.97
C VAL A 80 4.39 -15.51 -6.62
N SER A 81 4.94 -14.72 -7.56
CA SER A 81 6.18 -15.03 -8.29
C SER A 81 7.22 -13.91 -8.12
N PRO A 82 8.51 -14.22 -8.12
CA PRO A 82 9.59 -13.22 -8.18
C PRO A 82 9.72 -12.56 -9.55
N ALA A 83 9.21 -13.20 -10.61
CA ALA A 83 9.30 -12.74 -11.98
C ALA A 83 8.14 -13.29 -12.81
N ALA A 84 7.54 -12.41 -13.60
CA ALA A 84 6.54 -12.75 -14.60
C ALA A 84 6.50 -11.61 -15.64
N GLU A 85 5.86 -11.84 -16.77
CA GLU A 85 5.49 -10.78 -17.70
C GLU A 85 4.18 -10.16 -17.21
N ALA A 86 4.24 -8.92 -16.75
CA ALA A 86 3.09 -8.26 -16.14
C ALA A 86 2.16 -7.67 -17.20
N ASP A 87 0.88 -7.98 -17.14
CA ASP A 87 -0.16 -7.35 -17.96
C ASP A 87 -0.48 -5.94 -17.43
N VAL A 88 -0.39 -5.76 -16.11
CA VAL A 88 -0.55 -4.47 -15.46
C VAL A 88 0.44 -4.34 -14.30
N SER A 89 0.91 -3.12 -14.04
CA SER A 89 1.81 -2.82 -12.94
C SER A 89 1.29 -1.68 -12.07
N PHE A 90 1.47 -1.86 -10.77
CA PHE A 90 1.18 -0.87 -9.73
C PHE A 90 2.47 -0.51 -9.01
N SER A 91 2.74 0.80 -8.92
CA SER A 91 3.89 1.33 -8.19
C SER A 91 3.46 2.42 -7.23
N ALA A 92 3.84 2.31 -5.97
CA ALA A 92 3.64 3.33 -4.96
C ALA A 92 4.71 3.21 -3.86
N ASP A 93 4.76 4.19 -2.97
CA ASP A 93 5.57 4.10 -1.77
C ASP A 93 4.81 3.37 -0.65
N ALA A 94 5.53 2.77 0.30
CA ALA A 94 4.94 2.00 1.38
C ALA A 94 3.93 2.82 2.21
N SER A 95 4.23 4.10 2.45
CA SER A 95 3.34 5.01 3.16
C SER A 95 2.02 5.22 2.43
N ASP A 96 2.04 5.32 1.09
CA ASP A 96 0.86 5.52 0.28
C ASP A 96 -0.04 4.28 0.27
N LEU A 97 0.56 3.10 0.10
CA LEU A 97 -0.16 1.82 0.19
C LEU A 97 -0.77 1.60 1.57
N LEU A 98 -0.05 1.98 2.62
CA LEU A 98 -0.57 1.94 3.99
C LEU A 98 -1.76 2.87 4.18
N MET A 99 -1.72 4.08 3.61
CA MET A 99 -2.82 5.04 3.71
C MET A 99 -4.07 4.58 2.95
N ILE A 100 -3.89 3.91 1.80
CA ILE A 100 -4.98 3.26 1.08
C ILE A 100 -5.56 2.12 1.93
N ALA A 101 -4.71 1.22 2.42
CA ALA A 101 -5.14 0.07 3.23
C ALA A 101 -5.85 0.49 4.52
N ALA A 102 -5.45 1.61 5.13
CA ALA A 102 -6.10 2.19 6.30
C ALA A 102 -7.33 3.05 5.97
N ARG A 103 -7.72 3.15 4.69
CA ARG A 103 -8.81 4.01 4.17
C ARG A 103 -8.68 5.49 4.56
N LYS A 104 -7.47 5.94 4.73
CA LYS A 104 -7.14 7.35 5.03
C LYS A 104 -6.89 8.18 3.77
N GLN A 105 -6.58 7.51 2.67
CA GLN A 105 -6.46 8.12 1.36
C GLN A 105 -7.13 7.26 0.30
N ASP A 106 -7.74 7.93 -0.64
CA ASP A 106 -8.40 7.36 -1.79
C ASP A 106 -7.38 7.04 -2.90
N PRO A 107 -7.41 5.83 -3.51
CA PRO A 107 -6.51 5.46 -4.60
C PRO A 107 -6.56 6.41 -5.79
N ASP A 108 -7.74 6.95 -6.15
CA ASP A 108 -7.87 7.91 -7.25
C ASP A 108 -7.10 9.19 -6.97
N THR A 109 -7.20 9.70 -5.75
CA THR A 109 -6.44 10.88 -5.32
C THR A 109 -4.94 10.67 -5.49
N LEU A 110 -4.43 9.53 -5.06
CA LEU A 110 -3.00 9.19 -5.20
C LEU A 110 -2.58 8.97 -6.66
N PHE A 111 -3.47 8.41 -7.46
CA PHE A 111 -3.25 8.24 -8.91
C PHE A 111 -3.13 9.61 -9.61
N PHE A 112 -4.06 10.55 -9.38
CA PHE A 112 -3.98 11.90 -9.94
C PHE A 112 -2.77 12.70 -9.44
N GLN A 113 -2.32 12.44 -8.22
CA GLN A 113 -1.09 13.03 -7.66
C GLN A 113 0.19 12.35 -8.16
N ARG A 114 0.10 11.31 -8.99
CA ARG A 114 1.23 10.48 -9.47
C ARG A 114 2.01 9.79 -8.35
N ARG A 115 1.40 9.61 -7.21
CA ARG A 115 1.94 8.84 -6.07
C ARG A 115 1.64 7.36 -6.21
N LEU A 116 0.47 7.03 -6.76
CA LEU A 116 0.14 5.71 -7.27
C LEU A 116 0.27 5.73 -8.80
N VAL A 117 1.09 4.88 -9.36
CA VAL A 117 1.30 4.75 -10.81
C VAL A 117 0.73 3.40 -11.26
N ILE A 118 -0.12 3.44 -12.27
CA ILE A 118 -0.74 2.27 -12.88
C ILE A 118 -0.38 2.27 -14.35
N GLU A 119 0.25 1.21 -14.83
CA GLU A 119 0.72 1.08 -16.22
C GLU A 119 0.36 -0.30 -16.77
N GLY A 120 0.10 -0.38 -18.08
CA GLY A 120 -0.24 -1.61 -18.78
C GLY A 120 -1.70 -1.66 -19.20
N ASP A 121 -2.34 -2.82 -19.08
CA ASP A 121 -3.74 -3.03 -19.46
C ASP A 121 -4.68 -2.14 -18.62
N THR A 122 -5.37 -1.24 -19.30
CA THR A 122 -6.23 -0.22 -18.64
C THR A 122 -7.45 -0.84 -17.97
N GLU A 123 -8.04 -1.86 -18.58
CA GLU A 123 -9.21 -2.55 -18.04
C GLU A 123 -8.83 -3.33 -16.78
N LEU A 124 -7.73 -4.07 -16.85
CA LEU A 124 -7.18 -4.79 -15.72
C LEU A 124 -6.79 -3.84 -14.58
N GLY A 125 -6.17 -2.70 -14.91
CA GLY A 125 -5.82 -1.65 -13.96
C GLY A 125 -7.05 -1.09 -13.23
N LEU A 126 -8.17 -0.90 -13.93
CA LEU A 126 -9.43 -0.45 -13.35
C LEU A 126 -10.02 -1.49 -12.38
N TYR A 127 -10.00 -2.78 -12.76
CA TYR A 127 -10.47 -3.85 -11.87
C TYR A 127 -9.65 -3.93 -10.58
N VAL A 128 -8.32 -3.88 -10.69
CA VAL A 128 -7.44 -3.90 -9.51
C VAL A 128 -7.67 -2.66 -8.64
N LYS A 129 -7.84 -1.48 -9.24
CA LYS A 129 -8.16 -0.26 -8.48
C LYS A 129 -9.47 -0.40 -7.72
N ASN A 130 -10.53 -0.90 -8.37
CA ASN A 130 -11.82 -1.14 -7.72
C ASN A 130 -11.71 -2.15 -6.57
N LEU A 131 -10.87 -3.17 -6.74
CA LEU A 131 -10.59 -4.14 -5.68
C LEU A 131 -9.89 -3.48 -4.48
N MET A 132 -8.98 -2.54 -4.71
CA MET A 132 -8.34 -1.76 -3.63
C MET A 132 -9.36 -0.90 -2.88
N ASP A 133 -10.33 -0.32 -3.59
CA ASP A 133 -11.43 0.45 -2.99
C ASP A 133 -12.38 -0.42 -2.16
N ALA A 134 -12.53 -1.67 -2.53
CA ALA A 134 -13.39 -2.64 -1.85
C ALA A 134 -12.77 -3.28 -0.59
N ILE A 135 -11.50 -2.99 -0.26
CA ILE A 135 -10.86 -3.51 0.95
C ILE A 135 -11.64 -3.07 2.20
N GLU A 136 -12.14 -4.02 2.98
CA GLU A 136 -12.89 -3.77 4.21
C GLU A 136 -12.00 -4.00 5.44
N LEU A 137 -11.76 -2.94 6.20
CA LEU A 137 -10.98 -3.01 7.45
C LEU A 137 -11.68 -3.85 8.52
N GLU A 138 -13.01 -3.92 8.48
CA GLU A 138 -13.82 -4.66 9.43
C GLU A 138 -13.59 -6.16 9.37
N GLN A 139 -13.23 -6.68 8.21
CA GLN A 139 -12.91 -8.10 8.01
C GLN A 139 -11.55 -8.49 8.57
N MET A 140 -10.68 -7.51 8.86
CA MET A 140 -9.38 -7.78 9.46
C MET A 140 -9.47 -8.18 10.93
N PRO A 141 -8.59 -9.08 11.42
CA PRO A 141 -8.45 -9.34 12.86
C PRO A 141 -8.24 -8.04 13.63
N LYS A 142 -8.94 -7.88 14.76
CA LYS A 142 -8.91 -6.63 15.56
C LYS A 142 -7.49 -6.14 15.86
N ALA A 143 -6.58 -7.05 16.21
CA ALA A 143 -5.19 -6.71 16.51
C ALA A 143 -4.47 -6.12 15.28
N LEU A 144 -4.62 -6.73 14.10
CA LEU A 144 -4.01 -6.26 12.85
C LEU A 144 -4.60 -4.92 12.43
N ARG A 145 -5.92 -4.76 12.52
CA ARG A 145 -6.60 -3.50 12.22
C ARG A 145 -6.13 -2.36 13.12
N ILE A 146 -6.02 -2.59 14.42
CA ILE A 146 -5.54 -1.58 15.38
C ILE A 146 -4.10 -1.20 15.03
N MET A 147 -3.23 -2.17 14.77
CA MET A 147 -1.84 -1.93 14.42
C MET A 147 -1.71 -1.15 13.10
N LEU A 148 -2.49 -1.51 12.07
CA LEU A 148 -2.54 -0.81 10.79
C LEU A 148 -2.96 0.65 10.96
N LEU A 149 -4.05 0.89 11.70
CA LEU A 149 -4.56 2.25 11.94
C LEU A 149 -3.57 3.09 12.75
N GLN A 150 -2.97 2.54 13.80
CA GLN A 150 -1.95 3.24 14.58
C GLN A 150 -0.71 3.59 13.74
N LEU A 151 -0.28 2.68 12.88
CA LEU A 151 0.83 2.92 11.97
C LEU A 151 0.47 4.00 10.94
N ALA A 152 -0.74 3.95 10.39
CA ALA A 152 -1.23 4.96 9.46
C ALA A 152 -1.35 6.35 10.12
N ASP A 153 -1.85 6.44 11.37
CA ASP A 153 -1.88 7.67 12.16
C ASP A 153 -0.47 8.24 12.39
N PHE A 154 0.47 7.35 12.70
CA PHE A 154 1.86 7.72 12.89
C PHE A 154 2.48 8.29 11.61
N VAL A 155 2.27 7.62 10.46
CA VAL A 155 2.77 8.05 9.15
C VAL A 155 2.10 9.37 8.74
N GLU A 156 0.79 9.48 8.87
CA GLU A 156 0.04 10.70 8.53
C GLU A 156 0.54 11.92 9.30
N ALA A 157 0.74 11.77 10.61
CA ALA A 157 1.27 12.84 11.43
C ALA A 157 2.73 13.19 11.09
N GLY A 158 3.54 12.21 10.66
CA GLY A 158 4.90 12.45 10.18
C GLY A 158 4.94 13.18 8.84
N LEU A 159 4.02 12.88 7.93
CA LEU A 159 3.90 13.54 6.62
C LEU A 159 3.39 14.98 6.71
N LYS A 160 2.48 15.27 7.66
CA LYS A 160 1.96 16.64 7.86
C LYS A 160 3.00 17.61 8.42
N GLY A 161 4.12 17.13 8.98
CA GLY A 161 5.19 17.94 9.57
C GLY A 161 4.73 18.76 10.79
N PRO A 162 5.62 19.51 11.46
CA PRO A 162 5.22 20.42 12.52
C PRO A 162 4.44 21.59 11.90
N GLN A 163 3.17 21.71 12.24
CA GLN A 163 2.39 22.90 11.93
C GLN A 163 3.08 24.10 12.57
N LYS A 164 3.58 25.01 11.73
CA LYS A 164 4.08 26.29 12.19
C LYS A 164 2.87 27.03 12.80
N PRO A 165 2.91 27.47 14.06
CA PRO A 165 1.80 28.23 14.62
C PRO A 165 1.62 29.46 13.74
N GLU A 166 0.42 29.61 13.19
CA GLU A 166 -0.02 30.77 12.45
C GLU A 166 0.13 31.97 13.39
N GLN A 167 1.11 32.82 13.11
CA GLN A 167 1.25 34.07 13.84
C GLN A 167 0.02 34.90 13.50
N THR A 168 -0.93 34.92 14.43
CA THR A 168 -2.00 35.92 14.43
C THR A 168 -1.32 37.28 14.53
N SER A 169 -1.16 37.92 13.38
CA SER A 169 -0.80 39.34 13.35
C SER A 169 -2.01 40.12 13.86
N VAL A 170 -2.02 40.38 15.14
CA VAL A 170 -2.88 41.43 15.71
C VAL A 170 -2.35 42.73 15.14
N GLY A 171 -3.04 43.24 14.11
CA GLY A 171 -2.84 44.58 13.61
C GLY A 171 -3.21 45.56 14.70
N GLU A 172 -2.23 46.17 15.32
CA GLU A 172 -2.43 47.42 16.06
C GLU A 172 -2.83 48.50 15.07
N ALA A 173 -4.10 48.86 15.15
CA ALA A 173 -4.57 50.11 14.57
C ALA A 173 -4.25 51.24 15.57
N CYS A 174 -3.47 52.20 15.11
CA CYS A 174 -3.39 53.55 15.63
C CYS A 174 -3.80 54.51 14.52
#